data_bbb904d15d5b81c44e20917f8b059435
#
_entry.id   bbb904d15d5b81c44e20917f8b059435
#
_cell.length_a   1.000
_cell.length_b   1.000
_cell.length_c   1.000
_cell.angle_alpha   90.00
_cell.angle_beta   90.00
_cell.angle_gamma   90.00
#
_symmetry.space_group_name_H-M   'P 1'
#
loop_
_entity.id
_entity.type
_entity.pdbx_description
1 polymer ?
#
loop_
_entity_poly.entity_id
_entity_poly.type
_entity_poly.pdbx_seq_one_letter_code
_entity_poly.pdbx_strand_id
1 'polypeptide(L)'
;MADLKICDVVFPKPHPYYGCVIGDIAEIQAASVDDVRNFFRKYYGPNNAILAIVGDFDTPQALELVKKYFADIPRGPDTQVTDIAQPQLSSVVKERFEDKLAELPRYVLVWNGVKQYAPEEAAGDVLAYILGSGKTSRLYRSLVVDKKIASSVSADDNTFALGGWIEITATATKDHTVAEMQPSVQAVIDDVRRRGVTAAEVERAKANIVATKVRSFERIGGFGGKADLLANYQTYLGDPGWFPKDLARYRAVTPDEVKAFAEKHLVDDRRLELDVAPARSAK
;
A
#
# COMPACT_ATOMS: atom_id res chain seq x y z
N MET A 1 -6.90 3.32 -14.07
CA MET A 1 -6.78 2.11 -14.96
C MET A 1 -5.62 1.22 -14.55
N ALA A 2 -4.39 1.75 -14.35
CA ALA A 2 -3.26 0.92 -13.90
C ALA A 2 -3.53 0.18 -12.58
N ASP A 3 -4.07 0.86 -11.58
CA ASP A 3 -4.35 0.28 -10.26
C ASP A 3 -5.34 -0.88 -10.33
N LEU A 4 -6.41 -0.76 -11.14
CA LEU A 4 -7.34 -1.87 -11.38
C LEU A 4 -6.63 -3.09 -11.95
N LYS A 5 -5.73 -2.86 -12.90
CA LYS A 5 -4.96 -3.95 -13.51
C LYS A 5 -4.02 -4.61 -12.52
N ILE A 6 -3.40 -3.83 -11.65
CA ILE A 6 -2.57 -4.38 -10.56
C ILE A 6 -3.40 -5.31 -9.69
N CYS A 7 -4.57 -4.85 -9.22
CA CYS A 7 -5.44 -5.68 -8.37
C CYS A 7 -5.91 -6.95 -9.07
N ASP A 8 -6.29 -6.87 -10.34
CA ASP A 8 -6.75 -8.03 -11.12
C ASP A 8 -5.68 -9.12 -11.25
N VAL A 9 -4.42 -8.69 -11.39
CA VAL A 9 -3.27 -9.61 -11.57
C VAL A 9 -2.75 -10.12 -10.23
N VAL A 10 -2.62 -9.25 -9.22
CA VAL A 10 -2.09 -9.61 -7.90
C VAL A 10 -3.12 -10.36 -7.06
N PHE A 11 -4.39 -10.03 -7.24
CA PHE A 11 -5.52 -10.63 -6.53
C PHE A 11 -6.60 -11.14 -7.50
N PRO A 12 -6.32 -12.17 -8.34
CA PRO A 12 -7.28 -12.68 -9.29
C PRO A 12 -8.51 -13.30 -8.57
N LYS A 13 -9.63 -13.37 -9.29
CA LYS A 13 -10.85 -14.05 -8.78
C LYS A 13 -10.51 -15.48 -8.31
N PRO A 14 -11.04 -15.95 -7.18
CA PRO A 14 -12.10 -15.35 -6.36
C PRO A 14 -11.59 -14.53 -5.15
N HIS A 15 -10.39 -13.96 -5.19
CA HIS A 15 -9.83 -13.23 -4.06
C HIS A 15 -10.69 -11.99 -3.73
N PRO A 16 -10.95 -11.66 -2.43
CA PRO A 16 -11.79 -10.51 -2.04
C PRO A 16 -11.27 -9.14 -2.50
N TYR A 17 -9.97 -9.02 -2.80
CA TYR A 17 -9.36 -7.78 -3.29
C TYR A 17 -9.36 -7.65 -4.81
N TYR A 18 -9.98 -8.60 -5.55
CA TYR A 18 -10.19 -8.45 -6.99
C TYR A 18 -10.96 -7.15 -7.30
N GLY A 19 -10.55 -6.43 -8.34
CA GLY A 19 -11.18 -5.17 -8.74
C GLY A 19 -10.86 -3.98 -7.85
N CYS A 20 -9.95 -4.09 -6.89
CA CYS A 20 -9.61 -3.04 -5.92
C CYS A 20 -10.84 -2.52 -5.13
N VAL A 21 -10.68 -1.34 -4.54
CA VAL A 21 -11.75 -0.67 -3.77
C VAL A 21 -12.85 -0.10 -4.69
N ILE A 22 -12.50 0.27 -5.93
CA ILE A 22 -13.45 0.90 -6.86
C ILE A 22 -14.48 -0.10 -7.42
N GLY A 23 -14.13 -1.40 -7.48
CA GLY A 23 -15.02 -2.45 -7.97
C GLY A 23 -15.28 -2.39 -9.47
N ASP A 24 -16.30 -3.13 -9.91
CA ASP A 24 -16.75 -3.20 -11.29
C ASP A 24 -18.07 -2.42 -11.47
N ILE A 25 -18.13 -1.56 -12.49
CA ILE A 25 -19.32 -0.77 -12.82
C ILE A 25 -20.53 -1.67 -13.15
N ALA A 26 -20.28 -2.80 -13.82
CA ALA A 26 -21.37 -3.72 -14.17
C ALA A 26 -21.96 -4.38 -12.91
N GLU A 27 -21.14 -4.73 -11.92
CA GLU A 27 -21.60 -5.26 -10.63
C GLU A 27 -22.39 -4.22 -9.85
N ILE A 28 -21.96 -2.94 -9.86
CA ILE A 28 -22.69 -1.85 -9.22
C ILE A 28 -24.05 -1.61 -9.90
N GLN A 29 -24.09 -1.66 -11.23
CA GLN A 29 -25.34 -1.50 -11.99
C GLN A 29 -26.33 -2.65 -11.79
N ALA A 30 -25.83 -3.86 -11.53
CA ALA A 30 -26.65 -5.03 -11.25
C ALA A 30 -27.15 -5.12 -9.81
N ALA A 31 -26.52 -4.37 -8.87
CA ALA A 31 -26.87 -4.39 -7.46
C ALA A 31 -28.27 -3.80 -7.20
N SER A 32 -29.06 -4.53 -6.42
CA SER A 32 -30.38 -4.10 -5.98
C SER A 32 -30.33 -3.36 -4.63
N VAL A 33 -31.39 -2.63 -4.30
CA VAL A 33 -31.53 -2.00 -2.96
C VAL A 33 -31.51 -3.05 -1.86
N ASP A 34 -32.02 -4.27 -2.12
CA ASP A 34 -32.00 -5.35 -1.13
C ASP A 34 -30.60 -5.93 -0.91
N ASP A 35 -29.75 -5.97 -1.92
CA ASP A 35 -28.33 -6.31 -1.76
C ASP A 35 -27.63 -5.33 -0.80
N VAL A 36 -27.86 -4.03 -1.00
CA VAL A 36 -27.31 -2.98 -0.12
C VAL A 36 -27.85 -3.13 1.31
N ARG A 37 -29.16 -3.34 1.50
CA ARG A 37 -29.75 -3.55 2.83
C ARG A 37 -29.19 -4.78 3.52
N ASN A 38 -29.03 -5.89 2.79
CA ASN A 38 -28.47 -7.13 3.33
C ASN A 38 -27.00 -6.98 3.71
N PHE A 39 -26.23 -6.24 2.90
CA PHE A 39 -24.84 -5.89 3.21
C PHE A 39 -24.74 -5.11 4.52
N PHE A 40 -25.52 -4.02 4.66
CA PHE A 40 -25.53 -3.24 5.90
C PHE A 40 -25.97 -4.06 7.11
N ARG A 41 -27.04 -4.87 6.97
CA ARG A 41 -27.51 -5.75 8.06
C ARG A 41 -26.44 -6.75 8.48
N LYS A 42 -25.67 -7.28 7.54
CA LYS A 42 -24.64 -8.29 7.81
C LYS A 42 -23.38 -7.69 8.44
N TYR A 43 -22.93 -6.53 7.97
CA TYR A 43 -21.59 -6.04 8.29
C TYR A 43 -21.56 -4.81 9.19
N TYR A 44 -22.65 -4.04 9.30
CA TYR A 44 -22.69 -2.79 10.05
C TYR A 44 -23.33 -2.91 11.44
N GLY A 45 -23.22 -4.07 12.07
CA GLY A 45 -23.62 -4.24 13.47
C GLY A 45 -22.56 -3.72 14.45
N PRO A 46 -22.98 -3.32 15.69
CA PRO A 46 -22.03 -2.81 16.69
C PRO A 46 -20.97 -3.83 17.12
N ASN A 47 -21.25 -5.12 16.95
CA ASN A 47 -20.29 -6.20 17.20
C ASN A 47 -19.22 -6.33 16.10
N ASN A 48 -19.34 -5.62 15.00
CA ASN A 48 -18.37 -5.57 13.89
C ASN A 48 -17.84 -4.14 13.65
N ALA A 49 -17.93 -3.26 14.65
CA ALA A 49 -17.50 -1.88 14.56
C ALA A 49 -16.60 -1.50 15.75
N ILE A 50 -15.64 -0.63 15.49
CA ILE A 50 -14.78 -0.04 16.52
C ILE A 50 -15.03 1.46 16.53
N LEU A 51 -15.38 2.00 17.70
CA LEU A 51 -15.53 3.42 17.91
C LEU A 51 -14.29 3.95 18.63
N ALA A 52 -13.55 4.83 17.95
CA ALA A 52 -12.44 5.57 18.55
C ALA A 52 -12.83 7.03 18.76
N ILE A 53 -12.71 7.52 19.97
CA ILE A 53 -12.97 8.91 20.35
C ILE A 53 -11.66 9.50 20.85
N VAL A 54 -11.23 10.60 20.25
CA VAL A 54 -9.98 11.27 20.58
C VAL A 54 -10.22 12.77 20.67
N GLY A 55 -9.77 13.40 21.75
CA GLY A 55 -9.95 14.83 21.97
C GLY A 55 -9.79 15.20 23.43
N ASP A 56 -10.17 16.40 23.76
CA ASP A 56 -10.26 16.90 25.14
C ASP A 56 -11.70 16.70 25.67
N PHE A 57 -11.90 15.65 26.48
CA PHE A 57 -13.21 15.31 27.04
C PHE A 57 -13.09 14.57 28.38
N ASP A 58 -14.14 14.61 29.18
CA ASP A 58 -14.30 13.78 30.36
C ASP A 58 -14.72 12.35 29.96
N THR A 59 -13.91 11.36 30.32
CA THR A 59 -14.14 9.96 29.92
C THR A 59 -15.44 9.38 30.46
N PRO A 60 -15.83 9.55 31.75
CA PRO A 60 -17.12 9.13 32.25
C PRO A 60 -18.30 9.71 31.48
N GLN A 61 -18.26 11.01 31.19
CA GLN A 61 -19.31 11.69 30.41
C GLN A 61 -19.40 11.14 29.00
N ALA A 62 -18.26 10.92 28.34
CA ALA A 62 -18.21 10.35 26.98
C ALA A 62 -18.82 8.93 26.97
N LEU A 63 -18.50 8.09 27.95
CA LEU A 63 -19.08 6.75 28.09
C LEU A 63 -20.60 6.77 28.29
N GLU A 64 -21.13 7.70 29.09
CA GLU A 64 -22.58 7.85 29.24
C GLU A 64 -23.25 8.29 27.91
N LEU A 65 -22.62 9.16 27.16
CA LEU A 65 -23.11 9.53 25.83
C LEU A 65 -23.06 8.37 24.83
N VAL A 66 -21.99 7.58 24.85
CA VAL A 66 -21.88 6.35 24.02
C VAL A 66 -23.00 5.37 24.38
N LYS A 67 -23.21 5.09 25.66
CA LYS A 67 -24.33 4.25 26.12
C LYS A 67 -25.66 4.79 25.65
N LYS A 68 -25.91 6.09 25.88
CA LYS A 68 -27.17 6.75 25.50
C LYS A 68 -27.52 6.61 24.02
N TYR A 69 -26.52 6.69 23.13
CA TYR A 69 -26.77 6.74 21.69
C TYR A 69 -26.54 5.41 20.96
N PHE A 70 -25.81 4.49 21.55
CA PHE A 70 -25.41 3.24 20.88
C PHE A 70 -25.86 1.97 21.61
N ALA A 71 -26.24 2.01 22.89
CA ALA A 71 -26.57 0.79 23.66
C ALA A 71 -27.82 0.06 23.14
N ASP A 72 -28.78 0.79 22.58
CA ASP A 72 -30.03 0.22 22.07
C ASP A 72 -29.89 -0.36 20.65
N ILE A 73 -28.74 -0.22 20.01
CA ILE A 73 -28.50 -0.79 18.68
C ILE A 73 -28.35 -2.31 18.84
N PRO A 74 -29.20 -3.11 18.19
CA PRO A 74 -29.14 -4.57 18.31
C PRO A 74 -27.85 -5.12 17.73
N ARG A 75 -27.32 -6.17 18.37
CA ARG A 75 -26.19 -6.94 17.86
C ARG A 75 -26.52 -7.49 16.45
N GLY A 76 -25.62 -7.30 15.50
CA GLY A 76 -25.69 -7.91 14.18
C GLY A 76 -25.24 -9.38 14.20
N PRO A 77 -25.38 -10.09 13.07
CA PRO A 77 -24.86 -11.44 12.92
C PRO A 77 -23.32 -11.43 13.08
N ASP A 78 -22.78 -12.57 13.51
CA ASP A 78 -21.32 -12.71 13.58
C ASP A 78 -20.74 -12.79 12.16
N THR A 79 -19.75 -11.94 11.90
CA THR A 79 -19.00 -11.94 10.64
C THR A 79 -17.80 -12.88 10.78
N GLN A 80 -17.63 -13.77 9.81
CA GLN A 80 -16.42 -14.59 9.75
C GLN A 80 -15.32 -13.82 9.03
N VAL A 81 -14.15 -13.74 9.65
CA VAL A 81 -12.93 -13.26 8.97
C VAL A 81 -12.50 -14.37 8.00
N THR A 82 -12.48 -14.07 6.73
CA THR A 82 -12.01 -15.01 5.71
C THR A 82 -10.48 -14.95 5.68
N ASP A 83 -9.80 -16.02 6.08
CA ASP A 83 -8.36 -16.16 5.90
C ASP A 83 -8.11 -16.81 4.53
N ILE A 84 -7.80 -15.96 3.55
CA ILE A 84 -7.45 -16.39 2.20
C ILE A 84 -5.99 -16.05 1.98
N ALA A 85 -5.21 -17.06 1.53
CA ALA A 85 -3.84 -16.81 1.14
C ALA A 85 -3.78 -15.94 -0.13
N GLN A 86 -2.89 -14.98 -0.15
CA GLN A 86 -2.62 -14.21 -1.35
C GLN A 86 -2.09 -15.12 -2.47
N PRO A 87 -2.70 -15.12 -3.65
CA PRO A 87 -2.15 -15.78 -4.82
C PRO A 87 -0.76 -15.23 -5.15
N GLN A 88 0.16 -16.11 -5.54
CA GLN A 88 1.51 -15.69 -5.92
C GLN A 88 1.64 -15.66 -7.44
N LEU A 89 2.28 -14.61 -7.96
CA LEU A 89 2.67 -14.56 -9.36
C LEU A 89 3.63 -15.71 -9.64
N SER A 90 3.34 -16.51 -10.66
CA SER A 90 4.15 -17.68 -11.05
C SER A 90 5.10 -17.40 -12.21
N SER A 91 4.93 -16.26 -12.89
CA SER A 91 5.74 -15.84 -14.03
C SER A 91 5.70 -14.32 -14.19
N VAL A 92 6.49 -13.81 -15.14
CA VAL A 92 6.40 -12.41 -15.56
C VAL A 92 5.14 -12.21 -16.38
N VAL A 93 4.28 -11.31 -15.93
CA VAL A 93 3.10 -10.84 -16.67
C VAL A 93 3.46 -9.48 -17.29
N LYS A 94 3.44 -9.39 -18.63
CA LYS A 94 3.74 -8.13 -19.34
C LYS A 94 2.47 -7.63 -20.00
N GLU A 95 2.12 -6.39 -19.69
CA GLU A 95 0.95 -5.74 -20.26
C GLU A 95 1.28 -4.33 -20.72
N ARG A 96 0.65 -3.94 -21.81
CA ARG A 96 0.70 -2.59 -22.33
C ARG A 96 -0.71 -2.10 -22.59
N PHE A 97 -1.00 -0.89 -22.16
CA PHE A 97 -2.27 -0.25 -22.48
C PHE A 97 -2.11 1.25 -22.71
N GLU A 98 -3.04 1.80 -23.48
CA GLU A 98 -3.13 3.21 -23.75
C GLU A 98 -4.10 3.86 -22.75
N ASP A 99 -3.63 4.89 -22.03
CA ASP A 99 -4.45 5.67 -21.11
C ASP A 99 -4.71 7.05 -21.73
N LYS A 100 -5.98 7.38 -21.91
CA LYS A 100 -6.40 8.67 -22.49
C LYS A 100 -6.08 9.87 -21.58
N LEU A 101 -5.86 9.63 -20.29
CA LEU A 101 -5.53 10.64 -19.30
C LEU A 101 -4.02 10.76 -19.06
N ALA A 102 -3.22 9.80 -19.54
CA ALA A 102 -1.77 9.87 -19.40
C ALA A 102 -1.19 10.87 -20.40
N GLU A 103 -0.39 11.79 -19.92
CA GLU A 103 0.37 12.74 -20.73
C GLU A 103 1.75 12.19 -21.14
N LEU A 104 2.33 11.35 -20.29
CA LEU A 104 3.67 10.81 -20.42
C LEU A 104 3.67 9.28 -20.28
N PRO A 105 4.60 8.57 -20.95
CA PRO A 105 4.77 7.14 -20.77
C PRO A 105 5.16 6.81 -19.34
N ARG A 106 4.59 5.72 -18.79
CA ARG A 106 4.87 5.27 -17.43
C ARG A 106 5.16 3.78 -17.40
N TYR A 107 6.20 3.40 -16.71
CA TYR A 107 6.59 2.03 -16.44
C TYR A 107 6.26 1.69 -14.99
N VAL A 108 5.50 0.62 -14.79
CA VAL A 108 5.12 0.14 -13.46
C VAL A 108 5.57 -1.30 -13.30
N LEU A 109 6.30 -1.57 -12.22
CA LEU A 109 6.70 -2.90 -11.81
C LEU A 109 6.00 -3.26 -10.50
N VAL A 110 5.44 -4.48 -10.44
CA VAL A 110 4.73 -4.94 -9.26
C VAL A 110 5.12 -6.37 -8.91
N TRP A 111 5.38 -6.61 -7.63
CA TRP A 111 5.63 -7.93 -7.05
C TRP A 111 4.64 -8.21 -5.93
N ASN A 112 4.39 -9.48 -5.63
CA ASN A 112 3.70 -9.82 -4.40
C ASN A 112 4.48 -9.30 -3.19
N GLY A 113 3.79 -8.59 -2.31
CA GLY A 113 4.30 -8.07 -1.05
C GLY A 113 3.84 -8.91 0.13
N VAL A 114 3.82 -8.31 1.31
CA VAL A 114 3.47 -8.95 2.57
C VAL A 114 2.14 -8.42 3.12
N LYS A 115 1.56 -9.13 4.09
CA LYS A 115 0.40 -8.65 4.84
C LYS A 115 0.81 -7.47 5.73
N GLN A 116 -0.12 -6.56 5.99
CA GLN A 116 0.03 -5.50 6.97
C GLN A 116 0.41 -6.07 8.34
N TYR A 117 1.33 -5.42 9.02
CA TYR A 117 1.90 -5.85 10.30
C TYR A 117 2.67 -7.19 10.27
N ALA A 118 2.98 -7.73 9.10
CA ALA A 118 3.90 -8.86 9.01
C ALA A 118 5.29 -8.48 9.59
N PRO A 119 6.06 -9.46 10.12
CA PRO A 119 7.36 -9.18 10.72
C PRO A 119 8.33 -8.42 9.79
N GLU A 120 8.29 -8.70 8.51
CA GLU A 120 9.19 -8.13 7.49
C GLU A 120 8.65 -6.85 6.82
N GLU A 121 7.39 -6.41 7.09
CA GLU A 121 6.79 -5.21 6.50
C GLU A 121 7.65 -3.95 6.73
N ALA A 122 8.16 -3.75 7.93
CA ALA A 122 8.99 -2.58 8.21
C ALA A 122 10.27 -2.51 7.36
N ALA A 123 10.84 -3.66 6.99
CA ALA A 123 11.98 -3.73 6.07
C ALA A 123 11.55 -3.40 4.62
N GLY A 124 10.34 -3.81 4.22
CA GLY A 124 9.72 -3.45 2.93
C GLY A 124 9.50 -1.95 2.80
N ASP A 125 8.90 -1.32 3.80
CA ASP A 125 8.71 0.14 3.85
C ASP A 125 10.04 0.91 3.78
N VAL A 126 11.05 0.45 4.51
CA VAL A 126 12.40 1.06 4.48
C VAL A 126 13.04 0.89 3.11
N LEU A 127 12.90 -0.29 2.47
CA LEU A 127 13.36 -0.53 1.11
C LEU A 127 12.66 0.40 0.11
N ALA A 128 11.34 0.48 0.14
CA ALA A 128 10.55 1.35 -0.72
C ALA A 128 10.97 2.81 -0.56
N TYR A 129 11.18 3.27 0.68
CA TYR A 129 11.71 4.61 0.94
C TYR A 129 13.07 4.84 0.27
N ILE A 130 14.02 3.92 0.42
CA ILE A 130 15.37 4.02 -0.15
C ILE A 130 15.32 4.03 -1.69
N LEU A 131 14.43 3.23 -2.28
CA LEU A 131 14.29 3.10 -3.72
C LEU A 131 13.64 4.34 -4.36
N GLY A 132 12.50 4.84 -3.81
CA GLY A 132 11.63 5.78 -4.50
C GLY A 132 11.31 7.09 -3.78
N SER A 133 11.61 7.22 -2.46
CA SER A 133 11.16 8.39 -1.71
C SER A 133 12.17 9.52 -1.67
N GLY A 134 11.77 10.68 -2.23
CA GLY A 134 12.53 11.92 -2.20
C GLY A 134 13.74 11.94 -3.15
N LYS A 135 14.40 13.10 -3.17
CA LYS A 135 15.47 13.40 -4.14
C LYS A 135 16.78 12.60 -3.94
N THR A 136 16.92 11.95 -2.80
CA THR A 136 18.09 11.14 -2.46
C THR A 136 17.89 9.65 -2.68
N SER A 137 16.70 9.24 -3.09
CA SER A 137 16.39 7.85 -3.41
C SER A 137 17.16 7.35 -4.63
N ARG A 138 17.43 6.05 -4.68
CA ARG A 138 18.30 5.48 -5.72
C ARG A 138 17.72 5.63 -7.12
N LEU A 139 16.41 5.37 -7.29
CA LEU A 139 15.73 5.55 -8.58
C LEU A 139 15.70 7.01 -9.01
N TYR A 140 15.39 7.93 -8.09
CA TYR A 140 15.37 9.36 -8.40
C TYR A 140 16.74 9.85 -8.87
N ARG A 141 17.80 9.50 -8.17
CA ARG A 141 19.16 9.87 -8.57
C ARG A 141 19.51 9.32 -9.94
N SER A 142 19.29 8.02 -10.16
CA SER A 142 19.64 7.37 -11.42
C SER A 142 18.85 7.91 -12.61
N LEU A 143 17.51 7.98 -12.51
CA LEU A 143 16.65 8.26 -13.68
C LEU A 143 16.35 9.75 -13.86
N VAL A 144 16.20 10.51 -12.74
CA VAL A 144 15.80 11.92 -12.81
C VAL A 144 17.01 12.85 -12.83
N VAL A 145 18.02 12.60 -11.98
CA VAL A 145 19.18 13.50 -11.85
C VAL A 145 20.27 13.17 -12.87
N ASP A 146 20.74 11.92 -12.88
CA ASP A 146 21.92 11.53 -13.63
C ASP A 146 21.57 11.33 -15.12
N LYS A 147 20.57 10.53 -15.43
CA LYS A 147 20.18 10.20 -16.82
C LYS A 147 19.14 11.15 -17.41
N LYS A 148 18.34 11.82 -16.60
CA LYS A 148 17.30 12.77 -17.01
C LYS A 148 16.24 12.19 -17.95
N ILE A 149 16.00 10.89 -17.87
CA ILE A 149 15.03 10.15 -18.69
C ILE A 149 13.66 10.00 -18.03
N ALA A 150 13.56 10.27 -16.72
CA ALA A 150 12.30 10.26 -15.99
C ALA A 150 11.98 11.63 -15.38
N SER A 151 10.70 11.99 -15.35
CA SER A 151 10.16 13.17 -14.67
C SER A 151 9.86 12.90 -13.20
N SER A 152 9.48 11.66 -12.88
CA SER A 152 9.21 11.23 -11.51
C SER A 152 9.44 9.73 -11.35
N VAL A 153 9.70 9.33 -10.13
CA VAL A 153 9.78 7.93 -9.70
C VAL A 153 9.16 7.79 -8.31
N SER A 154 8.56 6.64 -8.03
CA SER A 154 8.15 6.22 -6.68
C SER A 154 8.45 4.75 -6.47
N ALA A 155 8.48 4.34 -5.22
CA ALA A 155 8.46 2.95 -4.80
C ALA A 155 7.63 2.87 -3.52
N ASP A 156 6.71 1.91 -3.46
CA ASP A 156 5.72 1.79 -2.41
C ASP A 156 5.59 0.32 -1.98
N ASP A 157 5.48 0.08 -0.67
CA ASP A 157 5.09 -1.21 -0.09
C ASP A 157 3.62 -1.12 0.35
N ASN A 158 2.73 -1.64 -0.49
CA ASN A 158 1.29 -1.58 -0.27
C ASN A 158 0.84 -2.82 0.50
N THR A 159 0.61 -2.68 1.79
CA THR A 159 0.24 -3.78 2.68
C THR A 159 -1.21 -3.69 3.14
N PHE A 160 -1.92 -4.82 3.11
CA PHE A 160 -3.31 -4.96 3.51
C PHE A 160 -3.50 -6.21 4.37
N ALA A 161 -4.67 -6.37 4.97
CA ALA A 161 -4.96 -7.48 5.87
C ALA A 161 -4.74 -8.87 5.28
N LEU A 162 -5.07 -9.08 4.00
CA LEU A 162 -5.00 -10.38 3.34
C LEU A 162 -3.78 -10.56 2.43
N GLY A 163 -2.99 -9.53 2.19
CA GLY A 163 -1.83 -9.56 1.33
C GLY A 163 -1.36 -8.16 0.98
N GLY A 164 -0.41 -8.04 0.05
CA GLY A 164 0.11 -6.76 -0.39
C GLY A 164 0.87 -6.86 -1.70
N TRP A 165 1.37 -5.73 -2.18
CA TRP A 165 2.29 -5.69 -3.31
C TRP A 165 3.33 -4.60 -3.16
N ILE A 166 4.50 -4.84 -3.70
CA ILE A 166 5.55 -3.84 -3.84
C ILE A 166 5.43 -3.27 -5.25
N GLU A 167 5.43 -1.94 -5.34
CA GLU A 167 5.31 -1.22 -6.60
C GLU A 167 6.50 -0.29 -6.83
N ILE A 168 7.00 -0.26 -8.05
CA ILE A 168 7.92 0.76 -8.53
C ILE A 168 7.30 1.40 -9.75
N THR A 169 7.16 2.72 -9.71
CA THR A 169 6.64 3.50 -10.83
C THR A 169 7.69 4.50 -11.31
N ALA A 170 7.93 4.56 -12.62
CA ALA A 170 8.76 5.56 -13.27
C ALA A 170 8.00 6.22 -14.43
N THR A 171 7.87 7.54 -14.42
CA THR A 171 7.24 8.32 -15.49
C THR A 171 8.32 8.96 -16.34
N ALA A 172 8.31 8.72 -17.63
CA ALA A 172 9.29 9.27 -18.56
C ALA A 172 9.21 10.81 -18.66
N THR A 173 10.27 11.44 -19.12
CA THR A 173 10.19 12.81 -19.66
C THR A 173 9.58 12.76 -21.07
N LYS A 174 9.19 13.93 -21.62
CA LYS A 174 8.43 14.04 -22.86
C LYS A 174 9.07 13.33 -24.07
N ASP A 175 10.40 13.32 -24.12
CA ASP A 175 11.16 12.82 -25.28
C ASP A 175 11.75 11.40 -25.04
N HIS A 176 11.36 10.75 -23.93
CA HIS A 176 11.87 9.44 -23.56
C HIS A 176 10.76 8.39 -23.48
N THR A 177 11.16 7.13 -23.59
CA THR A 177 10.29 5.96 -23.66
C THR A 177 10.43 5.06 -22.42
N VAL A 178 9.45 4.18 -22.22
CA VAL A 178 9.54 3.12 -21.21
C VAL A 178 10.77 2.23 -21.45
N ALA A 179 11.05 1.88 -22.71
CA ALA A 179 12.18 1.01 -23.07
C ALA A 179 13.54 1.58 -22.65
N GLU A 180 13.69 2.91 -22.64
CA GLU A 180 14.92 3.56 -22.17
C GLU A 180 15.04 3.56 -20.63
N MET A 181 13.92 3.57 -19.90
CA MET A 181 13.92 3.54 -18.45
C MET A 181 14.15 2.13 -17.87
N GLN A 182 13.62 1.10 -18.51
CA GLN A 182 13.65 -0.29 -18.02
C GLN A 182 15.04 -0.77 -17.58
N PRO A 183 16.12 -0.64 -18.37
CA PRO A 183 17.46 -1.09 -17.97
C PRO A 183 17.98 -0.35 -16.74
N SER A 184 17.60 0.91 -16.58
CA SER A 184 18.03 1.75 -15.45
C SER A 184 17.31 1.40 -14.16
N VAL A 185 16.02 1.13 -14.23
CA VAL A 185 15.23 0.63 -13.10
C VAL A 185 15.77 -0.73 -12.66
N GLN A 186 15.98 -1.66 -13.61
CA GLN A 186 16.50 -2.99 -13.32
C GLN A 186 17.89 -2.92 -12.67
N ALA A 187 18.79 -2.07 -13.18
CA ALA A 187 20.13 -1.92 -12.61
C ALA A 187 20.10 -1.46 -11.13
N VAL A 188 19.15 -0.60 -10.74
CA VAL A 188 18.98 -0.18 -9.34
C VAL A 188 18.48 -1.34 -8.48
N ILE A 189 17.52 -2.11 -8.97
CA ILE A 189 16.99 -3.30 -8.28
C ILE A 189 18.09 -4.33 -8.08
N ASP A 190 18.85 -4.64 -9.13
CA ASP A 190 19.95 -5.60 -9.09
C ASP A 190 21.07 -5.16 -8.13
N ASP A 191 21.33 -3.86 -8.06
CA ASP A 191 22.32 -3.30 -7.15
C ASP A 191 21.92 -3.51 -5.69
N VAL A 192 20.65 -3.24 -5.35
CA VAL A 192 20.13 -3.48 -3.99
C VAL A 192 20.13 -4.96 -3.65
N ARG A 193 19.71 -5.83 -4.55
CA ARG A 193 19.72 -7.29 -4.31
C ARG A 193 21.13 -7.83 -4.09
N ARG A 194 22.10 -7.38 -4.89
CA ARG A 194 23.49 -7.90 -4.81
C ARG A 194 24.28 -7.28 -3.67
N ARG A 195 24.25 -5.96 -3.54
CA ARG A 195 25.11 -5.22 -2.60
C ARG A 195 24.39 -4.77 -1.34
N GLY A 196 23.04 -4.83 -1.32
CA GLY A 196 22.24 -4.32 -0.23
C GLY A 196 22.17 -2.80 -0.20
N VAL A 197 21.87 -2.30 0.97
CA VAL A 197 21.76 -0.87 1.28
C VAL A 197 22.77 -0.47 2.34
N THR A 198 23.14 0.79 2.37
CA THR A 198 24.07 1.29 3.39
C THR A 198 23.35 1.59 4.71
N ALA A 199 24.07 1.52 5.82
CA ALA A 199 23.53 1.92 7.13
C ALA A 199 23.02 3.37 7.13
N ALA A 200 23.68 4.29 6.42
CA ALA A 200 23.24 5.68 6.30
C ALA A 200 21.90 5.83 5.54
N GLU A 201 21.65 5.01 4.52
CA GLU A 201 20.35 4.98 3.82
C GLU A 201 19.24 4.47 4.74
N VAL A 202 19.50 3.39 5.48
CA VAL A 202 18.55 2.80 6.43
C VAL A 202 18.23 3.80 7.54
N GLU A 203 19.21 4.41 8.17
CA GLU A 203 18.99 5.38 9.26
C GLU A 203 18.20 6.62 8.77
N ARG A 204 18.48 7.10 7.56
CA ARG A 204 17.72 8.20 6.96
C ARG A 204 16.27 7.80 6.70
N ALA A 205 16.02 6.61 6.15
CA ALA A 205 14.67 6.09 5.91
C ALA A 205 13.90 5.94 7.22
N LYS A 206 14.48 5.28 8.22
CA LYS A 206 13.91 5.11 9.56
C LYS A 206 13.54 6.44 10.20
N ALA A 207 14.45 7.42 10.19
CA ALA A 207 14.21 8.74 10.76
C ALA A 207 12.99 9.42 10.11
N ASN A 208 12.85 9.35 8.79
CA ASN A 208 11.73 9.96 8.08
C ASN A 208 10.40 9.20 8.32
N ILE A 209 10.42 7.88 8.27
CA ILE A 209 9.22 7.04 8.51
C ILE A 209 8.72 7.28 9.95
N VAL A 210 9.61 7.17 10.94
CA VAL A 210 9.27 7.40 12.35
C VAL A 210 8.74 8.81 12.58
N ALA A 211 9.40 9.83 12.03
CA ALA A 211 8.94 11.21 12.14
C ALA A 211 7.56 11.42 11.49
N THR A 212 7.29 10.76 10.36
CA THR A 212 5.99 10.83 9.69
C THR A 212 4.89 10.16 10.54
N LYS A 213 5.17 8.97 11.10
CA LYS A 213 4.23 8.27 11.99
C LYS A 213 3.92 9.09 13.26
N VAL A 214 4.94 9.71 13.88
CA VAL A 214 4.75 10.57 15.06
C VAL A 214 3.88 11.78 14.71
N ARG A 215 4.19 12.50 13.63
CA ARG A 215 3.36 13.64 13.16
C ARG A 215 1.91 13.23 12.84
N SER A 216 1.73 12.04 12.26
CA SER A 216 0.38 11.50 12.01
C SER A 216 -0.37 11.24 13.31
N PHE A 217 0.30 10.69 14.32
CA PHE A 217 -0.30 10.40 15.63
C PHE A 217 -0.60 11.68 16.45
N GLU A 218 0.02 12.81 16.15
CA GLU A 218 -0.31 14.12 16.77
C GLU A 218 -1.65 14.67 16.27
N ARG A 219 -2.07 14.32 15.04
CA ARG A 219 -3.37 14.72 14.51
C ARG A 219 -4.50 13.94 15.19
N ILE A 220 -5.54 14.63 15.65
CA ILE A 220 -6.67 14.02 16.37
C ILE A 220 -7.45 13.07 15.46
N GLY A 221 -7.82 13.53 14.27
CA GLY A 221 -8.67 12.80 13.32
C GLY A 221 -8.13 12.81 11.90
N GLY A 222 -8.96 12.35 10.95
CA GLY A 222 -8.61 12.15 9.55
C GLY A 222 -7.83 10.86 9.30
N PHE A 223 -7.67 10.48 8.05
CA PHE A 223 -6.92 9.28 7.65
C PHE A 223 -5.48 9.35 8.17
N GLY A 224 -5.04 8.29 8.86
CA GLY A 224 -3.73 8.20 9.51
C GLY A 224 -3.58 9.06 10.78
N GLY A 225 -4.63 9.75 11.24
CA GLY A 225 -4.62 10.46 12.52
C GLY A 225 -4.80 9.51 13.72
N LYS A 226 -4.73 10.05 14.94
CA LYS A 226 -4.75 9.25 16.18
C LYS A 226 -5.98 8.35 16.28
N ALA A 227 -7.19 8.85 16.01
CA ALA A 227 -8.41 8.07 16.09
C ALA A 227 -8.40 6.91 15.10
N ASP A 228 -7.99 7.16 13.86
CA ASP A 228 -7.86 6.16 12.80
C ASP A 228 -6.81 5.09 13.15
N LEU A 229 -5.64 5.48 13.63
CA LEU A 229 -4.58 4.56 14.03
C LEU A 229 -4.99 3.68 15.22
N LEU A 230 -5.68 4.23 16.24
CA LEU A 230 -6.17 3.45 17.37
C LEU A 230 -7.21 2.42 16.92
N ALA A 231 -8.15 2.82 16.06
CA ALA A 231 -9.14 1.91 15.49
C ALA A 231 -8.47 0.82 14.62
N ASN A 232 -7.49 1.19 13.82
CA ASN A 232 -6.72 0.27 12.97
C ASN A 232 -5.96 -0.77 13.82
N TYR A 233 -5.20 -0.34 14.82
CA TYR A 233 -4.49 -1.27 15.73
C TYR A 233 -5.45 -2.19 16.46
N GLN A 234 -6.59 -1.68 16.94
CA GLN A 234 -7.60 -2.52 17.57
C GLN A 234 -8.19 -3.54 16.60
N THR A 235 -8.47 -3.14 15.36
CA THR A 235 -9.07 -4.01 14.33
C THR A 235 -8.15 -5.16 13.94
N TYR A 236 -6.87 -4.86 13.67
CA TYR A 236 -5.95 -5.83 13.09
C TYR A 236 -5.05 -6.53 14.09
N LEU A 237 -4.82 -5.92 15.27
CA LEU A 237 -3.89 -6.44 16.28
C LEU A 237 -4.55 -6.70 17.64
N GLY A 238 -5.81 -6.25 17.84
CA GLY A 238 -6.52 -6.37 19.12
C GLY A 238 -5.92 -5.50 20.25
N ASP A 239 -5.01 -4.58 19.94
CA ASP A 239 -4.32 -3.74 20.91
C ASP A 239 -4.24 -2.29 20.42
N PRO A 240 -5.15 -1.38 20.85
CA PRO A 240 -5.11 0.01 20.42
C PRO A 240 -3.86 0.75 20.88
N GLY A 241 -3.14 0.23 21.90
CA GLY A 241 -1.88 0.76 22.42
C GLY A 241 -0.63 0.38 21.62
N TRP A 242 -0.76 -0.18 20.41
CA TRP A 242 0.35 -0.72 19.63
C TRP A 242 1.36 0.32 19.12
N PHE A 243 1.05 1.60 19.08
CA PHE A 243 1.89 2.65 18.49
C PHE A 243 3.36 2.62 18.94
N PRO A 244 3.73 2.47 20.22
CA PRO A 244 5.13 2.36 20.63
C PRO A 244 5.84 1.13 20.03
N LYS A 245 5.13 0.00 19.92
CA LYS A 245 5.64 -1.24 19.32
C LYS A 245 5.80 -1.07 17.80
N ASP A 246 4.87 -0.38 17.16
CA ASP A 246 4.96 -0.03 15.73
C ASP A 246 6.20 0.83 15.44
N LEU A 247 6.48 1.84 16.24
CA LEU A 247 7.72 2.62 16.12
C LEU A 247 8.97 1.79 16.38
N ALA A 248 8.91 0.86 17.35
CA ALA A 248 10.06 0.03 17.72
C ALA A 248 10.47 -0.91 16.57
N ARG A 249 9.52 -1.50 15.84
CA ARG A 249 9.85 -2.38 14.71
C ARG A 249 10.57 -1.64 13.57
N TYR A 250 10.21 -0.38 13.27
CA TYR A 250 10.95 0.43 12.28
C TYR A 250 12.35 0.81 12.78
N ARG A 251 12.49 1.14 14.07
CA ARG A 251 13.80 1.46 14.66
C ARG A 251 14.75 0.27 14.64
N ALA A 252 14.23 -0.94 14.72
CA ALA A 252 15.01 -2.17 14.73
C ALA A 252 15.51 -2.59 13.35
N VAL A 253 14.93 -2.09 12.24
CA VAL A 253 15.32 -2.50 10.89
C VAL A 253 16.82 -2.31 10.63
N THR A 254 17.43 -3.34 10.07
CA THR A 254 18.86 -3.40 9.74
C THR A 254 19.08 -3.43 8.21
N PRO A 255 20.28 -3.07 7.72
CA PRO A 255 20.63 -3.22 6.31
C PRO A 255 20.48 -4.65 5.77
N ASP A 256 20.79 -5.65 6.58
CA ASP A 256 20.68 -7.06 6.19
C ASP A 256 19.23 -7.50 6.01
N GLU A 257 18.32 -7.04 6.88
CA GLU A 257 16.88 -7.31 6.73
C GLU A 257 16.32 -6.65 5.45
N VAL A 258 16.71 -5.41 5.15
CA VAL A 258 16.31 -4.73 3.91
C VAL A 258 16.83 -5.47 2.68
N LYS A 259 18.08 -5.93 2.70
CA LYS A 259 18.67 -6.73 1.64
C LYS A 259 17.93 -8.07 1.47
N ALA A 260 17.71 -8.78 2.56
CA ALA A 260 16.98 -10.06 2.54
C ALA A 260 15.56 -9.91 1.99
N PHE A 261 14.87 -8.82 2.35
CA PHE A 261 13.55 -8.48 1.79
C PHE A 261 13.62 -8.25 0.28
N ALA A 262 14.61 -7.48 -0.20
CA ALA A 262 14.80 -7.23 -1.63
C ALA A 262 15.12 -8.53 -2.41
N GLU A 263 15.98 -9.40 -1.88
CA GLU A 263 16.32 -10.68 -2.49
C GLU A 263 15.11 -11.62 -2.59
N LYS A 264 14.24 -11.62 -1.57
CA LYS A 264 13.07 -12.49 -1.48
C LYS A 264 11.93 -12.03 -2.40
N HIS A 265 11.68 -10.72 -2.46
CA HIS A 265 10.48 -10.16 -3.08
C HIS A 265 10.71 -9.52 -4.45
N LEU A 266 11.82 -8.82 -4.69
CA LEU A 266 12.08 -8.16 -5.98
C LEU A 266 12.74 -9.11 -6.99
N VAL A 267 12.08 -10.22 -7.27
CA VAL A 267 12.60 -11.29 -8.17
C VAL A 267 12.26 -11.02 -9.62
N ASP A 268 13.07 -11.55 -10.55
CA ASP A 268 12.95 -11.24 -11.98
C ASP A 268 11.98 -12.17 -12.73
N ASP A 269 11.71 -13.35 -12.17
CA ASP A 269 10.96 -14.43 -12.81
C ASP A 269 9.45 -14.37 -12.58
N ARG A 270 8.96 -13.52 -11.65
CA ARG A 270 7.55 -13.42 -11.26
C ARG A 270 7.21 -12.01 -10.80
N ARG A 271 6.73 -11.23 -11.73
CA ARG A 271 6.30 -9.84 -11.49
C ARG A 271 5.33 -9.40 -12.57
N LEU A 272 4.61 -8.33 -12.30
CA LEU A 272 3.83 -7.63 -13.32
C LEU A 272 4.67 -6.45 -13.84
N GLU A 273 4.75 -6.33 -15.16
CA GLU A 273 5.35 -5.19 -15.87
C GLU A 273 4.27 -4.50 -16.69
N LEU A 274 3.92 -3.25 -16.33
CA LEU A 274 2.96 -2.46 -17.09
C LEU A 274 3.68 -1.34 -17.86
N ASP A 275 3.41 -1.28 -19.14
CA ASP A 275 3.78 -0.16 -20.02
C ASP A 275 2.51 0.68 -20.29
N VAL A 276 2.39 1.80 -19.61
CA VAL A 276 1.27 2.73 -19.76
C VAL A 276 1.67 3.81 -20.75
N ALA A 277 1.07 3.77 -21.94
CA ALA A 277 1.33 4.77 -22.98
C ALA A 277 0.23 5.83 -23.01
N PRO A 278 0.56 7.10 -23.32
CA PRO A 278 -0.45 8.10 -23.66
C PRO A 278 -1.24 7.62 -24.89
N ALA A 279 -2.57 7.70 -24.83
CA ALA A 279 -3.37 7.45 -26.03
C ALA A 279 -3.02 8.50 -27.09
N ARG A 280 -2.68 8.05 -28.29
CA ARG A 280 -2.45 8.99 -29.41
C ARG A 280 -3.74 9.77 -29.64
N SER A 281 -3.69 11.09 -29.48
CA SER A 281 -4.77 11.95 -29.93
C SER A 281 -5.01 11.63 -31.40
N ALA A 282 -6.21 11.16 -31.74
CA ALA A 282 -6.64 11.13 -33.14
C ALA A 282 -6.53 12.58 -33.64
N LYS A 283 -5.59 12.84 -34.55
CA LYS A 283 -5.46 14.14 -35.24
C LYS A 283 -6.65 14.34 -36.13
#